data_f913018a495f49317a74461123624ce1
#
_entry.id   f913018a495f49317a74461123624ce1
#
_cell.length_a   1.000
_cell.length_b   1.000
_cell.length_c   1.000
_cell.angle_alpha   90.00
_cell.angle_beta   90.00
_cell.angle_gamma   90.00
#
_symmetry.space_group_name_H-M   'P 1'
#
loop_
_entity.id
_entity.type
_entity.pdbx_description
1 polymer ?
#
loop_
_entity_poly.entity_id
_entity_poly.type
_entity_poly.pdbx_seq_one_letter_code
_entity_poly.pdbx_strand_id
1 'polypeptide(L)'
;MDKSLNNIKKIVLGTAQFGMEYGIANQNGQVHFSDISTILDLAWENGINILDTAKAYGESEESIGNYLKQHPKRSWNIITKLSDNRKKVIDQIQDSSEKLNTLPTIVMAHSAALFMDDKFQNELSNAKEKKNILKVGVSLYNESDINQVIKSTTKPEVIQLPLNIL
;
A
#
# COMPACT_ATOMS: atom_id res chain seq x y z
N MET A 1 24.05 2.85 -14.34
CA MET A 1 23.61 1.67 -13.57
C MET A 1 23.32 2.15 -12.16
N ASP A 2 22.05 2.24 -11.85
CA ASP A 2 21.58 2.81 -10.59
C ASP A 2 21.82 1.82 -9.44
N LYS A 3 22.71 2.20 -8.51
CA LYS A 3 23.06 1.42 -7.31
C LYS A 3 21.97 1.46 -6.23
N SER A 4 20.85 2.17 -6.46
CA SER A 4 19.78 2.37 -5.47
C SER A 4 18.90 1.14 -5.24
N LEU A 5 18.86 0.19 -6.16
CA LEU A 5 18.03 -1.01 -6.05
C LEU A 5 18.66 -2.17 -5.25
N ASN A 6 19.94 -2.10 -4.91
CA ASN A 6 20.64 -3.23 -4.25
C ASN A 6 20.48 -3.28 -2.72
N ASN A 7 19.79 -2.32 -2.10
CA ASN A 7 19.59 -2.27 -0.64
C ASN A 7 18.10 -2.29 -0.22
N ILE A 8 17.19 -2.67 -1.08
CA ILE A 8 15.80 -2.88 -0.65
C ILE A 8 15.80 -4.14 0.24
N LYS A 9 15.70 -3.92 1.54
CA LYS A 9 15.43 -5.02 2.48
C LYS A 9 14.15 -5.70 2.03
N LYS A 10 14.15 -7.03 1.98
CA LYS A 10 13.02 -7.86 1.49
C LYS A 10 11.81 -7.85 2.42
N ILE A 11 11.81 -7.01 3.47
CA ILE A 11 10.74 -6.93 4.45
C ILE A 11 9.95 -5.64 4.25
N VAL A 12 8.64 -5.80 4.17
CA VAL A 12 7.65 -4.71 4.14
C VAL A 12 6.80 -4.83 5.39
N LEU A 13 6.60 -3.73 6.10
CA LEU A 13 5.77 -3.71 7.29
C LEU A 13 4.30 -3.53 6.91
N GLY A 14 3.46 -4.54 7.17
CA GLY A 14 2.00 -4.45 7.03
C GLY A 14 1.39 -3.63 8.16
N THR A 15 0.43 -2.77 7.83
CA THR A 15 -0.10 -1.76 8.77
C THR A 15 -1.60 -1.85 9.01
N ALA A 16 -2.26 -2.97 8.65
CA ALA A 16 -3.70 -3.12 8.84
C ALA A 16 -4.13 -2.88 10.30
N GLN A 17 -3.34 -3.37 11.27
CA GLN A 17 -3.61 -3.19 12.70
C GLN A 17 -3.40 -1.74 13.20
N PHE A 18 -2.81 -0.86 12.41
CA PHE A 18 -2.68 0.56 12.75
C PHE A 18 -4.01 1.31 12.62
N GLY A 19 -4.95 0.77 11.87
CA GLY A 19 -6.23 1.42 11.62
C GLY A 19 -7.46 0.62 11.96
N MET A 20 -7.32 -0.67 12.30
CA MET A 20 -8.46 -1.54 12.60
C MET A 20 -8.04 -2.77 13.39
N GLU A 21 -9.00 -3.40 14.04
CA GLU A 21 -8.84 -4.74 14.59
C GLU A 21 -8.69 -5.75 13.44
N TYR A 22 -7.51 -6.31 13.28
CA TYR A 22 -7.18 -7.19 12.18
C TYR A 22 -6.32 -8.38 12.62
N GLY A 23 -6.60 -9.55 12.03
CA GLY A 23 -5.85 -10.78 12.24
C GLY A 23 -6.53 -11.77 13.19
N ILE A 24 -6.56 -13.06 12.80
CA ILE A 24 -7.24 -14.14 13.54
C ILE A 24 -6.67 -14.30 14.96
N ALA A 25 -5.38 -14.04 15.14
CA ALA A 25 -4.70 -14.14 16.43
C ALA A 25 -4.68 -12.83 17.21
N ASN A 26 -5.25 -11.75 16.70
CA ASN A 26 -5.28 -10.47 17.38
C ASN A 26 -6.31 -10.50 18.53
N GLN A 27 -5.82 -10.30 19.74
CA GLN A 27 -6.66 -10.21 20.96
C GLN A 27 -6.67 -8.81 21.58
N ASN A 28 -5.87 -7.88 21.02
CA ASN A 28 -5.64 -6.55 21.59
C ASN A 28 -6.33 -5.43 20.80
N GLY A 29 -7.05 -5.75 19.72
CA GLY A 29 -7.73 -4.77 18.88
C GLY A 29 -6.77 -3.96 17.99
N GLN A 30 -7.15 -2.73 17.71
CA GLN A 30 -6.32 -1.77 16.97
C GLN A 30 -5.12 -1.32 17.82
N VAL A 31 -3.95 -1.19 17.20
CA VAL A 31 -2.73 -0.72 17.87
C VAL A 31 -2.85 0.76 18.24
N HIS A 32 -2.51 1.13 19.48
CA HIS A 32 -2.49 2.52 19.92
C HIS A 32 -1.41 3.34 19.23
N PHE A 33 -1.65 4.64 19.03
CA PHE A 33 -0.71 5.51 18.31
C PHE A 33 0.69 5.57 18.95
N SER A 34 0.80 5.52 20.28
CA SER A 34 2.09 5.42 20.98
C SER A 34 2.89 4.20 20.57
N ASP A 35 2.21 3.06 20.42
CA ASP A 35 2.84 1.81 20.04
C ASP A 35 3.18 1.79 18.54
N ILE A 36 2.32 2.39 17.69
CA ILE A 36 2.62 2.61 16.27
C ILE A 36 3.94 3.37 16.12
N SER A 37 4.14 4.45 16.87
CA SER A 37 5.37 5.23 16.82
C SER A 37 6.59 4.38 17.20
N THR A 38 6.49 3.59 18.26
CA THR A 38 7.55 2.67 18.69
C THR A 38 7.87 1.61 17.64
N ILE A 39 6.83 1.02 17.03
CA ILE A 39 6.97 0.02 15.95
C ILE A 39 7.69 0.64 14.74
N LEU A 40 7.27 1.84 14.32
CA LEU A 40 7.86 2.52 13.18
C LEU A 40 9.30 2.98 13.44
N ASP A 41 9.62 3.42 14.66
CA ASP A 41 10.99 3.73 15.07
C ASP A 41 11.87 2.49 14.99
N LEU A 42 11.43 1.38 15.58
CA LEU A 42 12.16 0.11 15.54
C LEU A 42 12.35 -0.40 14.10
N ALA A 43 11.31 -0.32 13.27
CA ALA A 43 11.39 -0.70 11.86
C ALA A 43 12.44 0.13 11.11
N TRP A 44 12.41 1.45 11.29
CA TRP A 44 13.38 2.36 10.67
C TRP A 44 14.81 2.08 11.10
N GLU A 45 15.07 1.93 12.39
CA GLU A 45 16.39 1.62 12.95
C GLU A 45 16.97 0.31 12.44
N ASN A 46 16.10 -0.66 12.11
CA ASN A 46 16.47 -1.92 11.48
C ASN A 46 16.47 -1.85 9.95
N GLY A 47 16.29 -0.63 9.37
CA GLY A 47 16.33 -0.33 7.93
C GLY A 47 15.15 -0.93 7.16
N ILE A 48 14.02 -1.18 7.82
CA ILE A 48 12.73 -1.44 7.18
C ILE A 48 12.11 -0.07 6.92
N ASN A 49 12.01 0.30 5.66
CA ASN A 49 11.53 1.61 5.23
C ASN A 49 10.41 1.53 4.18
N ILE A 50 9.73 0.40 4.12
CA ILE A 50 8.57 0.19 3.24
C ILE A 50 7.37 -0.17 4.10
N LEU A 51 6.27 0.57 3.93
CA LEU A 51 4.99 0.32 4.60
C LEU A 51 3.96 -0.16 3.58
N ASP A 52 3.18 -1.16 3.95
CA ASP A 52 2.03 -1.64 3.19
C ASP A 52 0.75 -1.30 3.94
N THR A 53 -0.02 -0.37 3.38
CA THR A 53 -1.32 0.07 3.88
C THR A 53 -2.41 -0.07 2.81
N ALA A 54 -3.61 0.37 3.12
CA ALA A 54 -4.74 0.47 2.18
C ALA A 54 -5.78 1.46 2.69
N LYS A 55 -6.54 2.07 1.79
CA LYS A 55 -7.72 2.89 2.16
C LYS A 55 -8.74 2.13 2.99
N ALA A 56 -8.84 0.82 2.79
CA ALA A 56 -9.75 -0.06 3.52
C ALA A 56 -9.26 -0.42 4.93
N TYR A 57 -8.06 0.00 5.35
CA TYR A 57 -7.52 -0.30 6.69
C TYR A 57 -7.87 0.77 7.73
N GLY A 58 -9.11 1.23 7.75
CA GLY A 58 -9.60 2.20 8.73
C GLY A 58 -8.73 3.46 8.79
N GLU A 59 -8.16 3.74 9.96
CA GLU A 59 -7.33 4.94 10.23
C GLU A 59 -5.84 4.73 9.95
N SER A 60 -5.44 3.61 9.30
CA SER A 60 -4.02 3.28 9.11
C SER A 60 -3.25 4.35 8.34
N GLU A 61 -3.79 4.88 7.23
CA GLU A 61 -3.13 5.94 6.47
C GLU A 61 -2.94 7.21 7.31
N GLU A 62 -3.92 7.57 8.11
CA GLU A 62 -3.88 8.75 8.99
C GLU A 62 -2.86 8.57 10.13
N SER A 63 -2.84 7.40 10.75
CA SER A 63 -1.87 7.04 11.79
C SER A 63 -0.43 7.11 11.28
N ILE A 64 -0.19 6.58 10.08
CA ILE A 64 1.12 6.69 9.40
C ILE A 64 1.45 8.17 9.14
N GLY A 65 0.52 8.93 8.57
CA GLY A 65 0.73 10.34 8.26
C GLY A 65 1.06 11.19 9.48
N ASN A 66 0.42 10.92 10.62
CA ASN A 66 0.70 11.59 11.87
C ASN A 66 2.13 11.30 12.37
N TYR A 67 2.59 10.06 12.22
CA TYR A 67 3.98 9.71 12.52
C TYR A 67 4.98 10.41 11.57
N LEU A 68 4.70 10.42 10.26
CA LEU A 68 5.57 11.05 9.27
C LEU A 68 5.73 12.56 9.50
N LYS A 69 4.68 13.25 9.92
CA LYS A 69 4.73 14.67 10.30
C LYS A 69 5.73 14.94 11.44
N GLN A 70 5.85 14.01 12.37
CA GLN A 70 6.78 14.11 13.51
C GLN A 70 8.22 13.73 13.12
N HIS A 71 8.40 12.99 12.00
CA HIS A 71 9.70 12.48 11.57
C HIS A 71 10.03 12.85 10.11
N PRO A 72 10.08 14.15 9.75
CA PRO A 72 10.19 14.61 8.36
C PRO A 72 11.50 14.24 7.66
N LYS A 73 12.51 13.78 8.40
CA LYS A 73 13.79 13.33 7.85
C LYS A 73 13.82 11.85 7.49
N ARG A 74 12.79 11.09 7.86
CA ARG A 74 12.68 9.66 7.57
C ARG A 74 11.93 9.46 6.25
N SER A 75 12.60 8.97 5.24
CA SER A 75 12.03 8.72 3.91
C SER A 75 11.44 7.31 3.82
N TRP A 76 10.13 7.21 3.86
CA TRP A 76 9.41 5.94 3.74
C TRP A 76 8.87 5.73 2.32
N ASN A 77 8.95 4.50 1.83
CA ASN A 77 8.22 4.07 0.64
C ASN A 77 6.87 3.50 1.07
N ILE A 78 5.80 4.03 0.54
CA ILE A 78 4.45 3.64 0.95
C ILE A 78 3.72 2.97 -0.20
N ILE A 79 3.21 1.78 0.07
CA ILE A 79 2.28 1.05 -0.78
C ILE A 79 0.89 1.27 -0.22
N THR A 80 -0.05 1.79 -1.02
CA THR A 80 -1.46 1.84 -0.65
C THR A 80 -2.33 1.17 -1.69
N LYS A 81 -3.55 0.79 -1.30
CA LYS A 81 -4.51 0.07 -2.15
C LYS A 81 -5.83 0.81 -2.20
N LEU A 82 -6.33 0.97 -3.42
CA LEU A 82 -7.63 1.58 -3.70
C LEU A 82 -8.69 0.49 -3.83
N SER A 83 -9.91 0.74 -3.36
CA SER A 83 -10.98 -0.26 -3.31
C SER A 83 -12.30 0.19 -3.93
N ASP A 84 -12.44 1.44 -4.40
CA ASP A 84 -13.69 1.98 -4.90
C ASP A 84 -13.59 2.37 -6.38
N ASN A 85 -14.31 1.65 -7.27
CA ASN A 85 -14.38 1.97 -8.70
C ASN A 85 -15.40 3.08 -9.07
N ARG A 86 -16.22 3.53 -8.13
CA ARG A 86 -17.19 4.62 -8.32
C ARG A 86 -16.54 5.99 -8.21
N LYS A 87 -15.43 6.09 -7.47
CA LYS A 87 -14.65 7.31 -7.31
C LYS A 87 -13.51 7.35 -8.31
N LYS A 88 -13.17 8.53 -8.81
CA LYS A 88 -11.99 8.71 -9.66
C LYS A 88 -10.72 8.28 -8.93
N VAL A 89 -9.86 7.57 -9.62
CA VAL A 89 -8.58 7.11 -9.05
C VAL A 89 -7.73 8.27 -8.54
N ILE A 90 -7.69 9.36 -9.29
CA ILE A 90 -6.92 10.55 -8.92
C ILE A 90 -7.37 11.17 -7.59
N ASP A 91 -8.69 11.19 -7.34
CA ASP A 91 -9.27 11.73 -6.10
C ASP A 91 -8.97 10.80 -4.90
N GLN A 92 -9.00 9.49 -5.13
CA GLN A 92 -8.64 8.51 -4.11
C GLN A 92 -7.16 8.60 -3.73
N ILE A 93 -6.27 8.81 -4.70
CA ILE A 93 -4.83 9.01 -4.45
C ILE A 93 -4.59 10.32 -3.71
N GLN A 94 -5.33 11.37 -4.06
CA GLN A 94 -5.22 12.64 -3.38
C GLN A 94 -5.63 12.52 -1.90
N ASP A 95 -6.76 11.89 -1.60
CA ASP A 95 -7.22 11.63 -0.23
C ASP A 95 -6.20 10.78 0.57
N SER A 96 -5.64 9.72 -0.06
CA SER A 96 -4.57 8.94 0.57
C SER A 96 -3.33 9.79 0.84
N SER A 97 -2.94 10.65 -0.09
CA SER A 97 -1.76 11.52 0.06
C SER A 97 -1.93 12.54 1.18
N GLU A 98 -3.14 13.08 1.34
CA GLU A 98 -3.49 14.01 2.43
C GLU A 98 -3.41 13.30 3.79
N LYS A 99 -4.00 12.10 3.92
CA LYS A 99 -3.94 11.29 5.13
C LYS A 99 -2.53 10.87 5.48
N LEU A 100 -1.77 10.38 4.51
CA LEU A 100 -0.38 9.94 4.68
C LEU A 100 0.60 11.11 4.86
N ASN A 101 0.19 12.35 4.59
CA ASN A 101 1.08 13.52 4.53
C ASN A 101 2.26 13.34 3.55
N THR A 102 2.12 12.47 2.59
CA THR A 102 3.08 12.21 1.51
C THR A 102 2.41 11.46 0.36
N LEU A 103 3.00 11.54 -0.84
CA LEU A 103 2.52 10.76 -1.97
C LEU A 103 2.89 9.28 -1.80
N PRO A 104 1.96 8.33 -2.00
CA PRO A 104 2.29 6.91 -2.04
C PRO A 104 3.28 6.59 -3.16
N THR A 105 4.27 5.76 -2.87
CA THR A 105 5.28 5.31 -3.85
C THR A 105 4.68 4.30 -4.84
N ILE A 106 3.83 3.42 -4.33
CA ILE A 106 3.15 2.37 -5.11
C ILE A 106 1.66 2.45 -4.81
N VAL A 107 0.83 2.42 -5.86
CA VAL A 107 -0.63 2.36 -5.74
C VAL A 107 -1.15 1.09 -6.40
N MET A 108 -2.00 0.37 -5.69
CA MET A 108 -2.51 -0.93 -6.13
C MET A 108 -4.04 -0.95 -6.17
N ALA A 109 -4.61 -1.73 -7.08
CA ALA A 109 -5.99 -2.19 -6.93
C ALA A 109 -6.07 -3.21 -5.79
N HIS A 110 -7.07 -3.09 -4.91
CA HIS A 110 -7.21 -3.97 -3.74
C HIS A 110 -7.79 -5.35 -4.09
N SER A 111 -8.18 -5.58 -5.33
CA SER A 111 -8.67 -6.88 -5.81
C SER A 111 -8.43 -7.05 -7.31
N ALA A 112 -8.46 -8.32 -7.77
CA ALA A 112 -8.42 -8.65 -9.19
C ALA A 112 -9.58 -8.01 -9.95
N ALA A 113 -10.80 -8.09 -9.42
CA ALA A 113 -12.00 -7.53 -10.05
C ALA A 113 -11.87 -6.02 -10.31
N LEU A 114 -11.31 -5.28 -9.35
CA LEU A 114 -11.05 -3.85 -9.51
C LEU A 114 -9.96 -3.59 -10.56
N PHE A 115 -8.89 -4.38 -10.54
CA PHE A 115 -7.80 -4.27 -11.52
C PHE A 115 -8.26 -4.58 -12.94
N MET A 116 -9.24 -5.47 -13.13
CA MET A 116 -9.80 -5.87 -14.43
C MET A 116 -10.86 -4.88 -14.97
N ASP A 117 -11.26 -3.87 -14.20
CA ASP A 117 -12.13 -2.79 -14.66
C ASP A 117 -11.34 -1.85 -15.58
N ASP A 118 -11.68 -1.82 -16.87
CA ASP A 118 -10.96 -1.03 -17.88
C ASP A 118 -10.91 0.46 -17.55
N LYS A 119 -11.99 1.01 -16.98
CA LYS A 119 -12.03 2.40 -16.57
C LYS A 119 -11.03 2.67 -15.44
N PHE A 120 -11.02 1.79 -14.43
CA PHE A 120 -10.10 1.89 -13.31
C PHE A 120 -8.64 1.77 -13.77
N GLN A 121 -8.31 0.82 -14.66
CA GLN A 121 -6.98 0.65 -15.22
C GLN A 121 -6.50 1.91 -15.95
N ASN A 122 -7.35 2.47 -16.83
CA ASN A 122 -7.03 3.68 -17.57
C ASN A 122 -6.80 4.86 -16.63
N GLU A 123 -7.65 5.02 -15.63
CA GLU A 123 -7.51 6.10 -14.64
C GLU A 123 -6.25 5.90 -13.78
N LEU A 124 -5.90 4.66 -13.41
CA LEU A 124 -4.70 4.34 -12.63
C LEU A 124 -3.42 4.62 -13.42
N SER A 125 -3.38 4.26 -14.70
CA SER A 125 -2.26 4.55 -15.59
C SER A 125 -2.06 6.06 -15.77
N ASN A 126 -3.15 6.80 -16.01
CA ASN A 126 -3.11 8.26 -16.12
C ASN A 126 -2.66 8.93 -14.80
N ALA A 127 -3.12 8.42 -13.68
CA ALA A 127 -2.74 8.94 -12.37
C ALA A 127 -1.26 8.69 -12.06
N LYS A 128 -0.74 7.54 -12.46
CA LYS A 128 0.69 7.22 -12.33
C LYS A 128 1.55 8.28 -13.00
N GLU A 129 1.26 8.62 -14.25
CA GLU A 129 2.02 9.62 -14.99
C GLU A 129 1.90 11.02 -14.37
N LYS A 130 0.67 11.44 -14.03
CA LYS A 130 0.38 12.79 -13.52
C LYS A 130 0.93 13.04 -12.11
N LYS A 131 1.00 12.03 -11.27
CA LYS A 131 1.37 12.16 -9.84
C LYS A 131 2.78 11.62 -9.53
N ASN A 132 3.55 11.18 -10.53
CA ASN A 132 4.87 10.58 -10.33
C ASN A 132 4.85 9.35 -9.39
N ILE A 133 3.81 8.53 -9.46
CA ILE A 133 3.76 7.26 -8.75
C ILE A 133 4.74 6.30 -9.41
N LEU A 134 5.61 5.68 -8.61
CA LEU A 134 6.68 4.85 -9.15
C LEU A 134 6.15 3.60 -9.85
N LYS A 135 5.19 2.89 -9.21
CA LYS A 135 4.61 1.66 -9.74
C LYS A 135 3.13 1.55 -9.43
N VAL A 136 2.43 0.80 -10.28
CA VAL A 136 1.05 0.39 -10.07
C VAL A 136 0.94 -1.12 -10.02
N GLY A 137 -0.05 -1.63 -9.28
CA GLY A 137 -0.16 -3.06 -9.07
C GLY A 137 -1.54 -3.54 -8.65
N VAL A 138 -1.59 -4.79 -8.17
CA VAL A 138 -2.80 -5.45 -7.72
C VAL A 138 -2.54 -6.40 -6.56
N SER A 139 -3.47 -6.45 -5.61
CA SER A 139 -3.52 -7.46 -4.55
C SER A 139 -4.46 -8.59 -4.98
N LEU A 140 -3.96 -9.83 -4.95
CA LEU A 140 -4.65 -11.04 -5.38
C LEU A 140 -4.73 -12.01 -4.21
N TYR A 141 -5.78 -12.82 -4.14
CA TYR A 141 -6.04 -13.67 -2.98
C TYR A 141 -6.11 -15.16 -3.29
N ASN A 142 -6.30 -15.53 -4.56
CA ASN A 142 -6.47 -16.92 -4.96
C ASN A 142 -5.98 -17.17 -6.40
N GLU A 143 -5.92 -18.43 -6.80
CA GLU A 143 -5.44 -18.84 -8.12
C GLU A 143 -6.33 -18.30 -9.27
N SER A 144 -7.63 -18.19 -9.07
CA SER A 144 -8.54 -17.64 -10.09
C SER A 144 -8.19 -16.18 -10.39
N ASP A 145 -7.88 -15.38 -9.34
CA ASP A 145 -7.46 -13.99 -9.49
C ASP A 145 -6.16 -13.89 -10.30
N ILE A 146 -5.19 -14.76 -9.98
CA ILE A 146 -3.90 -14.82 -10.70
C ILE A 146 -4.15 -15.13 -12.17
N ASN A 147 -4.97 -16.14 -12.47
CA ASN A 147 -5.26 -16.57 -13.84
C ASN A 147 -5.98 -15.48 -14.65
N GLN A 148 -6.84 -14.67 -14.02
CA GLN A 148 -7.48 -13.53 -14.66
C GLN A 148 -6.45 -12.45 -15.02
N VAL A 149 -5.61 -12.07 -14.07
CA VAL A 149 -4.62 -10.99 -14.25
C VAL A 149 -3.53 -11.40 -15.25
N ILE A 150 -3.11 -12.67 -15.27
CA ILE A 150 -2.15 -13.18 -16.26
C ILE A 150 -2.70 -13.09 -17.69
N LYS A 151 -4.01 -13.29 -17.87
CA LYS A 151 -4.67 -13.20 -19.18
C LYS A 151 -5.03 -11.78 -19.59
N SER A 152 -4.97 -10.81 -18.68
CA SER A 152 -5.25 -9.40 -18.97
C SER A 152 -4.27 -8.83 -20.00
N THR A 153 -4.74 -7.91 -20.82
CA THR A 153 -3.90 -7.13 -21.75
C THR A 153 -2.96 -6.18 -21.00
N THR A 154 -3.48 -5.55 -19.95
CA THR A 154 -2.68 -4.68 -19.07
C THR A 154 -2.04 -5.52 -17.97
N LYS A 155 -0.72 -5.40 -17.80
CA LYS A 155 0.03 -6.12 -16.76
C LYS A 155 0.31 -5.21 -15.58
N PRO A 156 0.10 -5.69 -14.35
CA PRO A 156 0.55 -4.97 -13.16
C PRO A 156 2.09 -4.99 -13.07
N GLU A 157 2.67 -3.92 -12.54
CA GLU A 157 4.11 -3.84 -12.26
C GLU A 157 4.46 -4.47 -10.90
N VAL A 158 3.46 -4.56 -10.01
CA VAL A 158 3.57 -5.18 -8.68
C VAL A 158 2.36 -6.08 -8.43
N ILE A 159 2.62 -7.26 -7.93
CA ILE A 159 1.59 -8.20 -7.47
C ILE A 159 1.84 -8.52 -6.00
N GLN A 160 0.80 -8.43 -5.19
CA GLN A 160 0.81 -8.89 -3.80
C GLN A 160 -0.04 -10.15 -3.68
N LEU A 161 0.52 -11.19 -3.08
CA LEU A 161 -0.11 -12.50 -2.89
C LEU A 161 0.02 -12.95 -1.45
N PRO A 162 -0.98 -13.63 -0.86
CA PRO A 162 -0.78 -14.41 0.34
C PRO A 162 0.17 -15.57 0.02
N LEU A 163 1.19 -15.74 0.86
CA LEU A 163 2.11 -16.87 0.78
C LEU A 163 2.26 -17.46 2.17
N ASN A 164 1.99 -18.74 2.30
CA ASN A 164 2.22 -19.51 3.50
C ASN A 164 2.83 -20.86 3.14
N ILE A 165 3.31 -21.59 4.15
CA ILE A 165 3.97 -22.89 4.01
C ILE A 165 3.03 -24.07 4.31
N LEU A 166 1.73 -23.80 4.49
CA LEU A 166 0.72 -24.81 4.80
C LEU A 166 0.00 -25.26 3.54
#